data_6904564e1a7a4e3602eccee8142f9c4a
#
_entry.id   6904564e1a7a4e3602eccee8142f9c4a
#
_cell.length_a   1.000
_cell.length_b   1.000
_cell.length_c   1.000
_cell.angle_alpha   90.00
_cell.angle_beta   90.00
_cell.angle_gamma   90.00
#
_symmetry.space_group_name_H-M   'P 1'
#
loop_
_entity.id
_entity.type
_entity.pdbx_description
1 polymer ?
#
loop_
_entity_poly.entity_id
_entity_poly.type
_entity_poly.pdbx_seq_one_letter_code
_entity_poly.pdbx_strand_id
1 'polypeptide(L)'
;KGEYVTPTGAAIAAAVRTSDQLPSEFTVSKIGLGAGKREQELPGLVRAMLIRPAGNAYAAQDVIYKLESNIDDTTGEALGYVMERLLAAGARDVQYSPVYMKKNRPAYLLTVLCLEEDIPALEEIIFAETTTIGIRRVRMERSILKRHIYTIPTSLGDVEVKMCLVP
;
A
#
# COMPACT_ATOMS: atom_id res chain seq x y z
N LYS A 1 31.59 7.80 -38.75
CA LYS A 1 31.25 7.30 -37.41
C LYS A 1 31.52 8.44 -36.43
N GLY A 2 30.51 9.08 -35.87
CA GLY A 2 30.61 10.18 -34.93
C GLY A 2 30.19 9.76 -33.51
N GLU A 3 30.76 10.40 -32.51
CA GLU A 3 30.37 10.25 -31.11
C GLU A 3 29.18 11.21 -30.85
N TYR A 4 28.00 10.62 -30.58
CA TYR A 4 26.77 11.37 -30.31
C TYR A 4 26.57 11.67 -28.81
N VAL A 5 27.23 10.91 -27.94
CA VAL A 5 27.18 11.07 -26.49
C VAL A 5 28.60 11.34 -25.98
N THR A 6 28.81 12.50 -25.39
CA THR A 6 30.11 12.84 -24.79
C THR A 6 30.24 12.18 -23.40
N PRO A 7 31.48 11.85 -22.96
CA PRO A 7 31.71 11.33 -21.61
C PRO A 7 31.13 12.22 -20.52
N THR A 8 31.24 13.53 -20.67
CA THR A 8 30.66 14.51 -19.72
C THR A 8 29.12 14.43 -19.70
N GLY A 9 28.48 14.35 -20.87
CA GLY A 9 27.02 14.21 -20.95
C GLY A 9 26.52 12.89 -20.32
N ALA A 10 27.24 11.80 -20.55
CA ALA A 10 26.96 10.50 -19.95
C ALA A 10 27.12 10.55 -18.41
N ALA A 11 28.20 11.19 -17.92
CA ALA A 11 28.44 11.34 -16.49
C ALA A 11 27.35 12.17 -15.80
N ILE A 12 26.91 13.27 -16.40
CA ILE A 12 25.81 14.09 -15.87
C ILE A 12 24.51 13.26 -15.81
N ALA A 13 24.15 12.58 -16.90
CA ALA A 13 22.96 11.73 -16.94
C ALA A 13 23.00 10.65 -15.88
N ALA A 14 24.14 9.98 -15.70
CA ALA A 14 24.32 8.96 -14.67
C ALA A 14 24.18 9.52 -13.24
N ALA A 15 24.74 10.73 -13.00
CA ALA A 15 24.70 11.34 -11.67
C ALA A 15 23.30 11.79 -11.23
N VAL A 16 22.47 12.24 -12.18
CA VAL A 16 21.10 12.73 -11.88
C VAL A 16 20.02 11.66 -12.01
N ARG A 17 20.37 10.48 -12.54
CA ARG A 17 19.44 9.40 -12.77
C ARG A 17 18.94 8.81 -11.45
N THR A 18 17.63 8.79 -11.26
CA THR A 18 16.97 8.19 -10.09
C THR A 18 16.18 6.91 -10.42
N SER A 19 15.89 6.66 -11.71
CA SER A 19 15.17 5.48 -12.18
C SER A 19 15.59 5.12 -13.59
N ASP A 20 15.46 3.85 -13.96
CA ASP A 20 15.68 3.29 -15.30
C ASP A 20 14.37 3.14 -16.08
N GLN A 21 13.24 3.29 -15.42
CA GLN A 21 11.93 3.05 -15.98
C GLN A 21 11.11 4.33 -16.05
N LEU A 22 10.45 4.51 -17.18
CA LEU A 22 9.42 5.54 -17.34
C LEU A 22 8.09 5.01 -16.76
N PRO A 23 7.25 5.91 -16.21
CA PRO A 23 5.88 5.56 -15.87
C PRO A 23 5.15 4.99 -17.09
N SER A 24 4.28 4.00 -16.89
CA SER A 24 3.49 3.39 -17.97
C SER A 24 2.57 4.39 -18.68
N GLU A 25 2.08 5.38 -17.95
CA GLU A 25 1.27 6.48 -18.45
C GLU A 25 1.76 7.80 -17.86
N PHE A 26 1.88 8.82 -18.69
CA PHE A 26 2.29 10.16 -18.26
C PHE A 26 1.81 11.24 -19.22
N THR A 27 1.64 12.45 -18.71
CA THR A 27 1.41 13.65 -19.51
C THR A 27 2.71 14.42 -19.65
N VAL A 28 3.07 14.81 -20.87
CA VAL A 28 4.21 15.67 -21.13
C VAL A 28 3.79 17.12 -20.91
N SER A 29 4.37 17.77 -19.90
CA SER A 29 4.03 19.18 -19.57
C SER A 29 4.93 20.17 -20.29
N LYS A 30 6.20 19.82 -20.53
CA LYS A 30 7.15 20.67 -21.28
C LYS A 30 8.16 19.80 -22.02
N ILE A 31 8.64 20.31 -23.17
CA ILE A 31 9.73 19.70 -23.93
C ILE A 31 10.80 20.77 -24.14
N GLY A 32 12.03 20.42 -23.88
CA GLY A 32 13.21 21.22 -24.19
C GLY A 32 14.13 20.48 -25.18
N LEU A 33 14.71 21.20 -26.10
CA LEU A 33 15.69 20.68 -27.05
C LEU A 33 17.02 21.42 -26.87
N GLY A 34 18.09 20.65 -26.80
CA GLY A 34 19.45 21.19 -26.81
C GLY A 34 20.25 20.63 -27.99
N ALA A 35 20.94 21.48 -28.73
CA ALA A 35 21.78 21.09 -29.85
C ALA A 35 23.27 21.22 -29.49
N GLY A 36 24.07 20.24 -29.91
CA GLY A 36 25.53 20.35 -29.90
C GLY A 36 26.04 21.31 -30.97
N LYS A 37 27.29 21.79 -30.82
CA LYS A 37 27.92 22.68 -31.78
C LYS A 37 28.61 21.94 -32.94
N ARG A 38 28.68 20.60 -32.88
CA ARG A 38 29.34 19.82 -33.93
C ARG A 38 28.36 19.51 -35.05
N GLU A 39 28.74 19.77 -36.27
CA GLU A 39 28.02 19.32 -37.46
C GLU A 39 28.26 17.82 -37.67
N GLN A 40 27.19 17.08 -37.78
CA GLN A 40 27.19 15.62 -38.00
C GLN A 40 26.09 15.27 -39.01
N GLU A 41 26.20 14.10 -39.67
CA GLU A 41 25.16 13.60 -40.59
C GLU A 41 23.74 13.56 -39.98
N LEU A 42 23.68 13.21 -38.70
CA LEU A 42 22.44 13.28 -37.93
C LEU A 42 22.57 14.39 -36.87
N PRO A 43 21.49 15.15 -36.62
CA PRO A 43 21.54 16.20 -35.61
C PRO A 43 21.81 15.60 -34.22
N GLY A 44 22.90 16.04 -33.57
CA GLY A 44 23.20 15.72 -32.18
C GLY A 44 22.29 16.52 -31.24
N LEU A 45 21.08 16.02 -30.99
CA LEU A 45 20.07 16.68 -30.16
C LEU A 45 19.83 15.91 -28.85
N VAL A 46 19.79 16.66 -27.76
CA VAL A 46 19.23 16.16 -26.48
C VAL A 46 17.81 16.67 -26.34
N ARG A 47 16.88 15.79 -26.13
CA ARG A 47 15.48 16.12 -25.81
C ARG A 47 15.21 15.81 -24.34
N ALA A 48 14.88 16.83 -23.57
CA ALA A 48 14.41 16.71 -22.20
C ALA A 48 12.89 16.89 -22.17
N MET A 49 12.20 16.03 -21.46
CA MET A 49 10.75 16.10 -21.26
C MET A 49 10.45 16.21 -19.77
N LEU A 50 9.72 17.25 -19.39
CA LEU A 50 9.11 17.31 -18.08
C LEU A 50 7.79 16.56 -18.14
N ILE A 51 7.75 15.40 -17.51
CA ILE A 51 6.58 14.52 -17.49
C ILE A 51 5.88 14.59 -16.12
N ARG A 52 4.57 14.44 -16.17
CA ARG A 52 3.76 14.22 -14.99
C ARG A 52 3.18 12.81 -15.11
N PRO A 53 3.55 11.88 -14.25
CA PRO A 53 2.97 10.54 -14.29
C PRO A 53 1.45 10.63 -14.21
N ALA A 54 0.76 9.94 -15.11
CA ALA A 54 -0.66 9.68 -15.00
C ALA A 54 -0.82 8.51 -14.03
N GLY A 55 -0.71 8.76 -12.77
CA GLY A 55 -0.84 7.73 -11.75
C GLY A 55 -1.62 8.27 -10.58
N ASN A 56 -2.44 7.41 -10.01
CA ASN A 56 -3.09 7.70 -8.74
C ASN A 56 -2.04 8.28 -7.79
N ALA A 57 -2.34 9.43 -7.24
CA ALA A 57 -1.54 10.05 -6.17
C ALA A 57 -1.48 9.17 -4.90
N TYR A 58 -2.16 8.04 -4.92
CA TYR A 58 -2.10 6.96 -3.95
C TYR A 58 -0.85 6.14 -4.23
N ALA A 59 0.06 6.17 -3.30
CA ALA A 59 1.47 5.85 -3.55
C ALA A 59 1.83 4.38 -3.58
N ALA A 60 0.91 3.48 -3.25
CA ALA A 60 1.13 2.06 -3.39
C ALA A 60 -0.20 1.33 -3.60
N GLN A 61 -0.23 0.43 -4.58
CA GLN A 61 -1.19 -0.66 -4.55
C GLN A 61 -0.69 -1.63 -3.47
N ASP A 62 -1.54 -1.86 -2.51
CA ASP A 62 -1.30 -2.79 -1.43
C ASP A 62 -2.36 -3.90 -1.49
N VAL A 63 -1.97 -5.09 -1.10
CA VAL A 63 -2.86 -6.24 -1.04
C VAL A 63 -3.13 -6.57 0.42
N ILE A 64 -4.40 -6.71 0.75
CA ILE A 64 -4.84 -7.13 2.07
C ILE A 64 -5.84 -8.28 1.93
N TYR A 65 -5.89 -9.13 2.93
CA TYR A 65 -6.88 -10.20 3.00
C TYR A 65 -7.94 -9.88 4.03
N LYS A 66 -9.17 -10.25 3.72
CA LYS A 66 -10.30 -10.20 4.61
C LYS A 66 -10.73 -11.62 4.94
N LEU A 67 -10.71 -11.96 6.23
CA LEU A 67 -11.27 -13.20 6.76
C LEU A 67 -12.64 -12.89 7.36
N GLU A 68 -13.64 -13.69 7.05
CA GLU A 68 -15.00 -13.53 7.56
C GLU A 68 -15.57 -14.83 8.11
N SER A 69 -16.25 -14.73 9.23
CA SER A 69 -16.99 -15.83 9.83
C SER A 69 -18.24 -15.34 10.52
N ASN A 70 -19.32 -16.13 10.44
CA ASN A 70 -20.57 -15.85 11.15
C ASN A 70 -20.61 -16.68 12.44
N ILE A 71 -20.93 -16.03 13.56
CA ILE A 71 -20.93 -16.65 14.89
C ILE A 71 -22.28 -16.32 15.56
N ASP A 72 -23.08 -17.35 15.88
CA ASP A 72 -24.44 -17.20 16.43
C ASP A 72 -24.64 -17.79 17.84
N ASP A 73 -23.57 -18.29 18.47
CA ASP A 73 -23.63 -19.03 19.73
C ASP A 73 -22.49 -18.69 20.70
N THR A 74 -22.08 -17.42 20.73
CA THR A 74 -20.97 -16.95 21.57
C THR A 74 -21.34 -15.70 22.36
N THR A 75 -20.68 -15.46 23.49
CA THR A 75 -20.93 -14.28 24.35
C THR A 75 -20.11 -13.08 23.88
N GLY A 76 -20.54 -11.86 24.22
CA GLY A 76 -19.80 -10.64 23.94
C GLY A 76 -18.41 -10.61 24.60
N GLU A 77 -18.26 -11.21 25.80
CA GLU A 77 -16.97 -11.32 26.50
C GLU A 77 -15.99 -12.18 25.72
N ALA A 78 -16.45 -13.35 25.24
CA ALA A 78 -15.60 -14.23 24.42
C ALA A 78 -15.19 -13.55 23.11
N LEU A 79 -16.10 -12.81 22.46
CA LEU A 79 -15.78 -12.04 21.26
C LEU A 79 -14.74 -10.94 21.52
N GLY A 80 -14.82 -10.25 22.69
CA GLY A 80 -13.83 -9.28 23.11
C GLY A 80 -12.44 -9.90 23.27
N TYR A 81 -12.37 -11.04 23.95
CA TYR A 81 -11.12 -11.81 24.11
C TYR A 81 -10.53 -12.25 22.76
N VAL A 82 -11.35 -12.76 21.85
CA VAL A 82 -10.90 -13.15 20.50
C VAL A 82 -10.33 -11.95 19.73
N MET A 83 -10.98 -10.81 19.82
CA MET A 83 -10.49 -9.57 19.20
C MET A 83 -9.09 -9.21 19.68
N GLU A 84 -8.86 -9.21 20.98
CA GLU A 84 -7.54 -8.89 21.55
C GLU A 84 -6.46 -9.87 21.07
N ARG A 85 -6.78 -11.17 21.04
CA ARG A 85 -5.85 -12.19 20.55
C ARG A 85 -5.50 -12.02 19.07
N LEU A 86 -6.50 -11.74 18.24
CA LEU A 86 -6.32 -11.53 16.81
C LEU A 86 -5.44 -10.28 16.53
N LEU A 87 -5.69 -9.19 17.25
CA LEU A 87 -4.86 -7.97 17.13
C LEU A 87 -3.41 -8.22 17.58
N ALA A 88 -3.22 -8.95 18.68
CA ALA A 88 -1.90 -9.33 19.17
C ALA A 88 -1.14 -10.27 18.21
N ALA A 89 -1.86 -11.08 17.43
CA ALA A 89 -1.30 -11.99 16.43
C ALA A 89 -1.05 -11.35 15.06
N GLY A 90 -1.24 -10.02 14.92
CA GLY A 90 -0.89 -9.28 13.71
C GLY A 90 -2.05 -8.87 12.81
N ALA A 91 -3.30 -9.11 13.22
CA ALA A 91 -4.45 -8.58 12.50
C ALA A 91 -4.33 -7.04 12.38
N ARG A 92 -4.60 -6.53 11.18
CA ARG A 92 -4.57 -5.08 10.91
C ARG A 92 -5.82 -4.37 11.41
N ASP A 93 -6.91 -5.09 11.43
CA ASP A 93 -8.19 -4.64 11.97
C ASP A 93 -9.06 -5.84 12.31
N VAL A 94 -9.88 -5.73 13.34
CA VAL A 94 -10.87 -6.74 13.76
C VAL A 94 -12.16 -6.03 14.11
N GLN A 95 -13.26 -6.47 13.53
CA GLN A 95 -14.56 -5.87 13.78
C GLN A 95 -15.67 -6.92 13.85
N TYR A 96 -16.71 -6.60 14.60
CA TYR A 96 -17.95 -7.37 14.65
C TYR A 96 -19.10 -6.53 14.12
N SER A 97 -19.86 -7.11 13.19
CA SER A 97 -21.10 -6.51 12.69
C SER A 97 -22.28 -7.38 13.12
N PRO A 98 -23.34 -6.83 13.78
CA PRO A 98 -24.51 -7.59 14.11
C PRO A 98 -25.25 -7.98 12.82
N VAL A 99 -25.65 -9.25 12.74
CA VAL A 99 -26.36 -9.82 11.60
C VAL A 99 -27.47 -10.76 12.08
N TYR A 100 -28.42 -11.07 11.22
CA TYR A 100 -29.38 -12.14 11.43
C TYR A 100 -29.06 -13.29 10.48
N MET A 101 -28.95 -14.49 11.04
CA MET A 101 -28.73 -15.72 10.28
C MET A 101 -30.03 -16.46 10.01
N LYS A 102 -29.92 -17.62 9.33
CA LYS A 102 -31.07 -18.55 9.14
C LYS A 102 -31.78 -18.78 10.45
N LYS A 103 -33.09 -18.99 10.37
CA LYS A 103 -33.98 -19.17 11.55
C LYS A 103 -34.08 -17.94 12.46
N ASN A 104 -33.84 -16.74 11.90
CA ASN A 104 -33.86 -15.46 12.64
C ASN A 104 -32.95 -15.40 13.88
N ARG A 105 -31.82 -16.09 13.85
CA ARG A 105 -30.88 -16.06 14.97
C ARG A 105 -30.03 -14.79 14.92
N PRO A 106 -30.03 -13.97 15.98
CA PRO A 106 -29.04 -12.90 16.13
C PRO A 106 -27.63 -13.51 16.13
N ALA A 107 -26.70 -12.86 15.43
CA ALA A 107 -25.34 -13.34 15.28
C ALA A 107 -24.39 -12.17 15.05
N TYR A 108 -23.11 -12.46 15.03
CA TYR A 108 -22.07 -11.50 14.66
C TYR A 108 -21.30 -12.00 13.44
N LEU A 109 -21.09 -11.11 12.50
CA LEU A 109 -20.11 -11.30 11.44
C LEU A 109 -18.76 -10.82 11.98
N LEU A 110 -17.86 -11.74 12.26
CA LEU A 110 -16.45 -11.44 12.50
C LEU A 110 -15.80 -11.11 11.16
N THR A 111 -15.12 -9.96 11.09
CA THR A 111 -14.29 -9.55 9.96
C THR A 111 -12.89 -9.22 10.46
N VAL A 112 -11.89 -9.84 9.86
CA VAL A 112 -10.47 -9.62 10.19
C VAL A 112 -9.74 -9.19 8.92
N LEU A 113 -9.01 -8.08 9.00
CA LEU A 113 -8.10 -7.62 7.93
C LEU A 113 -6.67 -7.99 8.30
N CYS A 114 -5.95 -8.63 7.38
CA CYS A 114 -4.59 -9.11 7.63
C CYS A 114 -3.73 -9.15 6.38
N LEU A 115 -2.43 -9.36 6.54
CA LEU A 115 -1.54 -9.71 5.46
C LEU A 115 -1.63 -11.22 5.16
N GLU A 116 -1.16 -11.63 3.99
CA GLU A 116 -1.19 -13.03 3.56
C GLU A 116 -0.43 -13.95 4.51
N GLU A 117 0.71 -13.50 5.00
CA GLU A 117 1.58 -14.23 5.92
C GLU A 117 0.97 -14.50 7.29
N ASP A 118 0.02 -13.65 7.73
CA ASP A 118 -0.63 -13.75 9.04
C ASP A 118 -1.84 -14.70 9.01
N ILE A 119 -2.36 -15.05 7.82
CA ILE A 119 -3.59 -15.85 7.68
C ILE A 119 -3.57 -17.14 8.50
N PRO A 120 -2.53 -18.01 8.44
CA PRO A 120 -2.55 -19.28 9.14
C PRO A 120 -2.70 -19.12 10.66
N ALA A 121 -1.96 -18.18 11.26
CA ALA A 121 -2.00 -17.94 12.69
C ALA A 121 -3.35 -17.36 13.13
N LEU A 122 -3.93 -16.45 12.35
CA LEU A 122 -5.22 -15.84 12.64
C LEU A 122 -6.37 -16.83 12.51
N GLU A 123 -6.34 -17.71 11.51
CA GLU A 123 -7.36 -18.77 11.37
C GLU A 123 -7.29 -19.80 12.50
N GLU A 124 -6.08 -20.16 12.95
CA GLU A 124 -5.92 -21.04 14.11
C GLU A 124 -6.60 -20.44 15.36
N ILE A 125 -6.42 -19.14 15.60
CA ILE A 125 -7.09 -18.45 16.71
C ILE A 125 -8.60 -18.45 16.52
N ILE A 126 -9.10 -18.13 15.32
CA ILE A 126 -10.53 -18.10 15.04
C ILE A 126 -11.17 -19.48 15.30
N PHE A 127 -10.56 -20.55 14.80
CA PHE A 127 -11.08 -21.91 15.01
C PHE A 127 -10.95 -22.40 16.45
N ALA A 128 -9.91 -22.00 17.18
CA ALA A 128 -9.71 -22.43 18.57
C ALA A 128 -10.61 -21.69 19.56
N GLU A 129 -10.89 -20.41 19.31
CA GLU A 129 -11.55 -19.52 20.27
C GLU A 129 -13.00 -19.18 19.90
N THR A 130 -13.49 -19.68 18.78
CA THR A 130 -14.89 -19.49 18.36
C THR A 130 -15.53 -20.83 18.00
N THR A 131 -16.84 -20.83 17.85
CA THR A 131 -17.62 -21.99 17.42
C THR A 131 -17.71 -22.16 15.91
N THR A 132 -17.06 -21.28 15.16
CA THR A 132 -17.15 -21.32 13.70
C THR A 132 -16.48 -22.57 13.12
N ILE A 133 -17.09 -23.11 12.08
CA ILE A 133 -16.58 -24.27 11.33
C ILE A 133 -16.04 -23.88 9.96
N GLY A 134 -16.05 -22.58 9.62
CA GLY A 134 -15.60 -22.13 8.31
C GLY A 134 -15.30 -20.66 8.27
N ILE A 135 -14.23 -20.33 7.56
CA ILE A 135 -13.75 -18.97 7.35
C ILE A 135 -13.74 -18.68 5.85
N ARG A 136 -14.34 -17.57 5.44
CA ARG A 136 -14.28 -17.06 4.06
C ARG A 136 -13.07 -16.18 3.92
N ARG A 137 -12.31 -16.34 2.84
CA ARG A 137 -11.14 -15.50 2.52
C ARG A 137 -11.41 -14.69 1.27
N VAL A 138 -11.11 -13.40 1.31
CA VAL A 138 -11.19 -12.51 0.16
C VAL A 138 -9.89 -11.73 0.05
N ARG A 139 -9.21 -11.87 -1.07
CA ARG A 139 -8.06 -11.03 -1.43
C ARG A 139 -8.59 -9.69 -1.95
N MET A 140 -8.09 -8.60 -1.41
CA MET A 140 -8.52 -7.26 -1.78
C MET A 140 -7.32 -6.39 -2.14
N GLU A 141 -7.47 -5.61 -3.19
CA GLU A 141 -6.54 -4.53 -3.52
C GLU A 141 -7.01 -3.27 -2.80
N ARG A 142 -6.07 -2.51 -2.24
CA ARG A 142 -6.38 -1.23 -1.61
C ARG A 142 -5.41 -0.16 -2.06
N SER A 143 -5.91 1.08 -2.12
CA SER A 143 -5.08 2.26 -2.29
C SER A 143 -4.73 2.83 -0.93
N ILE A 144 -3.46 3.09 -0.69
CA ILE A 144 -2.97 3.69 0.55
C ILE A 144 -2.23 4.99 0.28
N LEU A 145 -2.36 5.95 1.18
CA LEU A 145 -1.57 7.17 1.14
C LEU A 145 -0.13 6.88 1.61
N LYS A 146 0.83 7.58 1.03
CA LYS A 146 2.19 7.63 1.59
C LYS A 146 2.11 8.24 2.98
N ARG A 147 2.70 7.55 3.94
CA ARG A 147 2.75 8.01 5.32
C ARG A 147 4.20 8.08 5.79
N HIS A 148 4.47 9.12 6.56
CA HIS A 148 5.72 9.28 7.28
C HIS A 148 5.41 9.37 8.78
N ILE A 149 6.22 8.73 9.59
CA ILE A 149 6.13 8.83 11.05
C ILE A 149 7.28 9.72 11.49
N TYR A 150 6.96 10.76 12.27
CA TYR A 150 7.92 11.69 12.85
C TYR A 150 7.79 11.65 14.36
N THR A 151 8.92 11.60 15.03
CA THR A 151 8.95 11.83 16.48
C THR A 151 9.20 13.30 16.72
N ILE A 152 8.27 13.97 17.39
CA ILE A 152 8.36 15.40 17.72
C ILE A 152 8.60 15.51 19.21
N PRO A 153 9.75 16.09 19.65
CA PRO A 153 10.00 16.33 21.05
C PRO A 153 9.09 17.47 21.57
N THR A 154 8.41 17.24 22.68
CA THR A 154 7.57 18.23 23.35
C THR A 154 8.00 18.41 24.81
N SER A 155 7.51 19.45 25.46
CA SER A 155 7.76 19.67 26.90
C SER A 155 7.19 18.58 27.81
N LEU A 156 6.32 17.70 27.29
CA LEU A 156 5.70 16.58 28.01
C LEU A 156 6.26 15.21 27.60
N GLY A 157 7.29 15.18 26.74
CA GLY A 157 7.89 13.98 26.17
C GLY A 157 7.77 13.92 24.65
N ASP A 158 8.32 12.86 24.08
CA ASP A 158 8.31 12.63 22.64
C ASP A 158 6.92 12.14 22.17
N VAL A 159 6.42 12.73 21.09
CA VAL A 159 5.14 12.37 20.49
C VAL A 159 5.36 11.86 19.06
N GLU A 160 4.85 10.69 18.75
CA GLU A 160 4.81 10.18 17.37
C GLU A 160 3.67 10.82 16.57
N VAL A 161 4.02 11.45 15.46
CA VAL A 161 3.07 12.08 14.54
C VAL A 161 3.09 11.35 13.21
N LYS A 162 1.93 10.86 12.79
CA LYS A 162 1.74 10.25 11.47
C LYS A 162 1.25 11.30 10.49
N MET A 163 2.09 11.63 9.51
CA MET A 163 1.75 12.53 8.41
C MET A 163 1.43 11.74 7.15
N CYS A 164 0.25 11.98 6.56
CA CYS A 164 -0.14 11.42 5.28
C CYS A 164 -0.14 12.53 4.23
N LEU A 165 0.48 12.26 3.09
CA LEU A 165 0.46 13.18 1.96
C LEU A 165 -0.81 12.94 1.16
N VAL A 166 -1.64 13.96 1.07
CA VAL A 166 -2.83 13.98 0.20
C VAL A 166 -2.38 14.44 -1.19
N PRO A 167 -2.95 13.90 -2.28
CA PRO A 167 -2.62 14.29 -3.65
C PRO A 167 -2.88 15.76 -3.93
#